data_5aa58ba710444c9c64a010561ec3485a
#
_entry.id   5aa58ba710444c9c64a010561ec3485a
#
_cell.length_a   1.000
_cell.length_b   1.000
_cell.length_c   1.000
_cell.angle_alpha   90.00
_cell.angle_beta   90.00
_cell.angle_gamma   90.00
#
_symmetry.space_group_name_H-M   'P 1'
#
loop_
_entity.id
_entity.type
_entity.pdbx_description
1 polymer ?
#
loop_
_entity_poly.entity_id
_entity_poly.type
_entity_poly.pdbx_seq_one_letter_code
_entity_poly.pdbx_strand_id
1 'polypeptide(L)'
;ARFLANKSGDRALQIGLGALNPFAASPITHRILIDDTVHANADSHDFRCRVLSQANALPLGDECCDVIVLAHTFDRHPEQLLTTLSEAARVLAPNGLLISLFFNAMGSWALREKVFPTRKILPDGAAGIPIIAVKEAVQKAGLSLEGGNFGVYAVSPGKNSANVRLPGWLDKAGDRWWPTLSNVILLSARKVGVKPTLVGKVNFAAAKSGKTVSATLKNSESLKTSNDAADCS
;
A
#
# COMPACT_ATOMS: atom_id res chain seq x y z
N ALA A 1 -3.29 2.12 -11.80
CA ALA A 1 -4.43 1.26 -12.15
C ALA A 1 -4.05 -0.22 -12.32
N ARG A 2 -2.99 -0.60 -13.06
CA ARG A 2 -2.61 -2.00 -13.30
C ARG A 2 -2.35 -2.83 -12.04
N PHE A 3 -1.74 -2.25 -11.00
CA PHE A 3 -1.41 -2.95 -9.75
C PHE A 3 -2.63 -3.31 -8.91
N LEU A 4 -3.73 -2.58 -9.07
CA LEU A 4 -4.95 -2.71 -8.28
C LEU A 4 -6.10 -3.38 -9.02
N ALA A 5 -6.06 -3.48 -10.35
CA ALA A 5 -7.15 -3.99 -11.17
C ALA A 5 -7.52 -5.45 -10.86
N ASN A 6 -6.55 -6.26 -10.46
CA ASN A 6 -6.73 -7.70 -10.19
C ASN A 6 -6.54 -8.07 -8.71
N LYS A 7 -6.55 -7.09 -7.80
CA LYS A 7 -6.41 -7.38 -6.37
C LYS A 7 -7.78 -7.49 -5.74
N SER A 8 -8.07 -8.66 -5.21
CA SER A 8 -9.21 -8.91 -4.36
C SER A 8 -8.88 -8.51 -2.93
N GLY A 9 -9.81 -7.90 -2.26
CA GLY A 9 -9.74 -7.47 -0.88
C GLY A 9 -11.04 -6.74 -0.56
N ASP A 10 -11.37 -6.63 0.71
CA ASP A 10 -12.59 -5.96 1.14
C ASP A 10 -12.36 -4.49 1.46
N ARG A 11 -11.19 -4.15 2.01
CA ARG A 11 -10.89 -2.84 2.56
C ARG A 11 -9.64 -2.24 1.98
N ALA A 12 -9.77 -1.04 1.43
CA ALA A 12 -8.65 -0.26 0.94
C ALA A 12 -8.54 1.06 1.68
N LEU A 13 -7.32 1.43 2.00
CA LEU A 13 -6.97 2.69 2.64
C LEU A 13 -6.11 3.52 1.69
N GLN A 14 -6.47 4.77 1.51
CA GLN A 14 -5.62 5.77 0.88
C GLN A 14 -5.21 6.81 1.90
N ILE A 15 -3.94 7.15 1.92
CA ILE A 15 -3.37 8.19 2.78
C ILE A 15 -2.77 9.26 1.88
N GLY A 16 -3.19 10.50 2.08
CA GLY A 16 -2.79 11.66 1.29
C GLY A 16 -3.50 11.76 -0.06
N LEU A 17 -3.26 12.84 -0.74
CA LEU A 17 -3.73 13.24 -2.09
C LEU A 17 -5.12 12.72 -2.48
N GLY A 18 -6.17 13.22 -1.81
CA GLY A 18 -7.56 12.79 -2.04
C GLY A 18 -8.09 13.00 -3.47
N ALA A 19 -7.46 13.89 -4.25
CA ALA A 19 -7.81 14.09 -5.65
C ALA A 19 -7.39 12.92 -6.57
N LEU A 20 -6.52 12.01 -6.09
CA LEU A 20 -6.13 10.83 -6.83
C LEU A 20 -7.09 9.68 -6.49
N ASN A 21 -7.69 9.05 -7.50
CA ASN A 21 -8.44 7.81 -7.32
C ASN A 21 -7.66 6.61 -7.88
N PRO A 22 -6.81 5.96 -7.06
CA PRO A 22 -6.06 4.79 -7.49
C PRO A 22 -6.95 3.55 -7.64
N PHE A 23 -8.13 3.55 -7.01
CA PHE A 23 -9.04 2.42 -6.95
C PHE A 23 -10.13 2.43 -8.02
N ALA A 24 -10.13 3.37 -8.98
CA ALA A 24 -11.16 3.47 -10.00
C ALA A 24 -11.41 2.17 -10.79
N ALA A 25 -10.36 1.36 -11.00
CA ALA A 25 -10.44 0.07 -11.68
C ALA A 25 -10.40 -1.13 -10.73
N SER A 26 -10.50 -0.91 -9.42
CA SER A 26 -10.42 -1.97 -8.40
C SER A 26 -11.83 -2.41 -7.98
N PRO A 27 -12.06 -3.72 -7.78
CA PRO A 27 -13.34 -4.22 -7.28
C PRO A 27 -13.58 -3.93 -5.79
N ILE A 28 -12.61 -3.36 -5.08
CA ILE A 28 -12.71 -3.09 -3.65
C ILE A 28 -13.78 -2.04 -3.37
N THR A 29 -14.75 -2.37 -2.52
CA THR A 29 -15.92 -1.53 -2.24
C THR A 29 -15.75 -0.64 -1.01
N HIS A 30 -15.02 -1.11 0.00
CA HIS A 30 -14.78 -0.35 1.24
C HIS A 30 -13.50 0.46 1.11
N ARG A 31 -13.64 1.74 0.75
CA ARG A 31 -12.52 2.66 0.52
C ARG A 31 -12.55 3.74 1.57
N ILE A 32 -11.44 3.89 2.27
CA ILE A 32 -11.23 4.91 3.31
C ILE A 32 -10.15 5.87 2.82
N LEU A 33 -10.39 7.16 2.98
CA LEU A 33 -9.40 8.21 2.74
C LEU A 33 -8.97 8.82 4.06
N ILE A 34 -7.67 8.85 4.29
CA ILE A 34 -7.06 9.60 5.40
C ILE A 34 -6.22 10.73 4.80
N ASP A 35 -6.45 11.92 5.29
CA ASP A 35 -5.70 13.11 4.91
C ASP A 35 -5.31 13.89 6.17
N ASP A 36 -4.19 14.59 6.13
CA ASP A 36 -3.73 15.47 7.21
C ASP A 36 -4.33 16.86 7.13
N THR A 37 -4.91 17.21 5.98
CA THR A 37 -5.49 18.54 5.71
C THR A 37 -6.86 18.43 5.03
N VAL A 38 -7.72 19.40 5.34
CA VAL A 38 -9.01 19.54 4.66
C VAL A 38 -8.79 20.19 3.30
N HIS A 39 -8.74 19.41 2.25
CA HIS A 39 -8.80 19.94 0.89
C HIS A 39 -10.26 20.16 0.50
N ALA A 40 -10.67 21.43 0.32
CA ALA A 40 -12.05 21.82 0.01
C ALA A 40 -12.57 21.28 -1.32
N ASN A 41 -11.71 20.87 -2.24
CA ASN A 41 -12.05 20.50 -3.63
C ASN A 41 -11.87 19.00 -3.93
N ALA A 42 -11.73 18.15 -2.93
CA ALA A 42 -11.70 16.72 -3.19
C ALA A 42 -13.15 16.20 -3.28
N ASP A 43 -13.74 16.29 -4.46
CA ASP A 43 -14.94 15.54 -4.83
C ASP A 43 -14.63 14.05 -4.78
N SER A 44 -14.59 13.52 -3.57
CA SER A 44 -14.26 12.13 -3.29
C SER A 44 -15.51 11.28 -3.19
N HIS A 45 -16.36 11.31 -4.22
CA HIS A 45 -17.55 10.46 -4.30
C HIS A 45 -17.23 8.96 -4.23
N ASP A 46 -15.97 8.59 -4.42
CA ASP A 46 -15.51 7.21 -4.46
C ASP A 46 -15.07 6.64 -3.10
N PHE A 47 -14.99 7.47 -2.06
CA PHE A 47 -14.61 7.02 -0.72
C PHE A 47 -15.82 6.99 0.22
N ARG A 48 -16.02 5.86 0.90
CA ARG A 48 -17.10 5.70 1.89
C ARG A 48 -16.89 6.49 3.16
N CYS A 49 -15.64 6.66 3.55
CA CYS A 49 -15.25 7.35 4.77
C CYS A 49 -14.04 8.22 4.52
N ARG A 50 -14.05 9.40 5.09
CA ARG A 50 -12.93 10.33 5.08
C ARG A 50 -12.60 10.70 6.52
N VAL A 51 -11.34 10.54 6.88
CA VAL A 51 -10.86 10.79 8.23
C VAL A 51 -9.70 11.76 8.17
N LEU A 52 -9.70 12.74 9.07
CA LEU A 52 -8.56 13.62 9.29
C LEU A 52 -7.66 13.00 10.35
N SER A 53 -6.46 12.62 9.96
CA SER A 53 -5.46 12.07 10.87
C SER A 53 -4.07 12.19 10.27
N GLN A 54 -3.06 12.12 11.14
CA GLN A 54 -1.68 12.04 10.71
C GLN A 54 -1.36 10.64 10.19
N ALA A 55 -0.51 10.57 9.16
CA ALA A 55 -0.14 9.30 8.54
C ALA A 55 0.70 8.38 9.46
N ASN A 56 1.35 8.93 10.47
CA ASN A 56 2.14 8.20 11.45
C ASN A 56 1.35 7.74 12.69
N ALA A 57 0.04 8.05 12.76
CA ALA A 57 -0.85 7.67 13.86
C ALA A 57 -2.27 7.44 13.31
N LEU A 58 -2.49 6.28 12.72
CA LEU A 58 -3.76 5.96 12.05
C LEU A 58 -4.83 5.52 13.06
N PRO A 59 -6.05 6.09 13.03
CA PRO A 59 -7.15 5.70 13.92
C PRO A 59 -7.83 4.41 13.45
N LEU A 60 -7.04 3.40 13.11
CA LEU A 60 -7.48 2.11 12.60
C LEU A 60 -6.84 0.99 13.42
N GLY A 61 -7.58 -0.12 13.56
CA GLY A 61 -7.08 -1.33 14.21
C GLY A 61 -5.97 -2.02 13.42
N ASP A 62 -5.29 -2.96 14.08
CA ASP A 62 -4.25 -3.76 13.44
C ASP A 62 -4.86 -4.65 12.35
N GLU A 63 -4.11 -4.87 11.28
CA GLU A 63 -4.41 -5.85 10.23
C GLU A 63 -5.81 -5.73 9.60
N CYS A 64 -6.37 -4.50 9.58
CA CYS A 64 -7.74 -4.28 9.13
C CYS A 64 -7.89 -3.90 7.65
N CYS A 65 -6.79 -3.66 6.91
CA CYS A 65 -6.81 -3.25 5.51
C CYS A 65 -6.03 -4.20 4.61
N ASP A 66 -6.61 -4.59 3.47
CA ASP A 66 -5.98 -5.47 2.49
C ASP A 66 -5.03 -4.72 1.56
N VAL A 67 -5.35 -3.46 1.26
CA VAL A 67 -4.57 -2.60 0.38
C VAL A 67 -4.42 -1.22 1.00
N ILE A 68 -3.19 -0.73 1.04
CA ILE A 68 -2.87 0.64 1.48
C ILE A 68 -2.15 1.36 0.36
N VAL A 69 -2.60 2.56 0.04
CA VAL A 69 -1.95 3.46 -0.92
C VAL A 69 -1.47 4.72 -0.19
N LEU A 70 -0.17 4.94 -0.18
CA LEU A 70 0.47 6.14 0.33
C LEU A 70 0.74 7.07 -0.87
N ALA A 71 -0.10 8.09 -1.04
CA ALA A 71 -0.04 8.99 -2.18
C ALA A 71 0.65 10.29 -1.80
N HIS A 72 1.95 10.44 -2.08
CA HIS A 72 2.76 11.62 -1.76
C HIS A 72 2.73 11.98 -0.27
N THR A 73 2.62 10.97 0.59
CA THR A 73 2.47 11.13 2.04
C THR A 73 3.79 11.52 2.70
N PHE A 74 4.91 10.94 2.24
CA PHE A 74 6.23 11.21 2.84
C PHE A 74 6.87 12.50 2.33
N ASP A 75 6.44 12.99 1.18
CA ASP A 75 7.10 14.08 0.46
C ASP A 75 7.08 15.37 1.28
N ARG A 76 6.06 15.54 2.15
CA ARG A 76 5.94 16.69 3.05
C ARG A 76 6.69 16.50 4.37
N HIS A 77 6.79 15.26 4.84
CA HIS A 77 7.38 14.90 6.13
C HIS A 77 8.36 13.73 5.96
N PRO A 78 9.50 13.96 5.25
CA PRO A 78 10.48 12.89 5.01
C PRO A 78 11.06 12.32 6.31
N GLU A 79 11.09 13.09 7.39
CA GLU A 79 11.53 12.67 8.72
C GLU A 79 10.62 11.61 9.34
N GLN A 80 9.35 11.56 8.93
CA GLN A 80 8.36 10.60 9.42
C GLN A 80 8.24 9.34 8.54
N LEU A 81 9.13 9.17 7.57
CA LEU A 81 9.08 8.06 6.60
C LEU A 81 8.97 6.69 7.29
N LEU A 82 9.83 6.41 8.27
CA LEU A 82 9.83 5.11 8.95
C LEU A 82 8.59 4.92 9.83
N THR A 83 8.19 5.94 10.59
CA THR A 83 7.01 5.87 11.47
C THR A 83 5.72 5.69 10.67
N THR A 84 5.58 6.40 9.55
CA THR A 84 4.44 6.25 8.63
C THR A 84 4.40 4.85 8.01
N LEU A 85 5.54 4.31 7.57
CA LEU A 85 5.59 2.96 7.01
C LEU A 85 5.33 1.88 8.07
N SER A 86 5.82 2.06 9.29
CA SER A 86 5.56 1.13 10.40
C SER A 86 4.08 1.12 10.78
N GLU A 87 3.44 2.29 10.78
CA GLU A 87 2.01 2.41 11.06
C GLU A 87 1.16 1.82 9.94
N ALA A 88 1.54 2.06 8.69
CA ALA A 88 0.91 1.40 7.54
C ALA A 88 1.07 -0.13 7.59
N ALA A 89 2.25 -0.62 7.99
CA ALA A 89 2.48 -2.06 8.15
C ALA A 89 1.65 -2.67 9.30
N ARG A 90 1.39 -1.90 10.38
CA ARG A 90 0.51 -2.33 11.48
C ARG A 90 -0.91 -2.54 11.00
N VAL A 91 -1.45 -1.56 10.26
CA VAL A 91 -2.84 -1.57 9.77
C VAL A 91 -3.03 -2.54 8.60
N LEU A 92 -1.96 -2.87 7.87
CA LEU A 92 -2.00 -3.77 6.72
C LEU A 92 -2.20 -5.22 7.16
N ALA A 93 -3.17 -5.90 6.57
CA ALA A 93 -3.43 -7.32 6.81
C ALA A 93 -2.25 -8.21 6.35
N PRO A 94 -2.11 -9.42 6.89
CA PRO A 94 -1.15 -10.40 6.38
C PRO A 94 -1.34 -10.65 4.88
N ASN A 95 -0.25 -10.67 4.13
CA ASN A 95 -0.25 -10.70 2.66
C ASN A 95 -0.89 -9.48 1.97
N GLY A 96 -1.25 -8.45 2.71
CA GLY A 96 -1.75 -7.20 2.17
C GLY A 96 -0.73 -6.47 1.31
N LEU A 97 -1.20 -5.59 0.44
CA LEU A 97 -0.41 -4.84 -0.52
C LEU A 97 -0.29 -3.38 -0.08
N LEU A 98 0.94 -2.91 0.05
CA LEU A 98 1.27 -1.50 0.19
C LEU A 98 1.76 -0.95 -1.15
N ILE A 99 1.22 0.20 -1.56
CA ILE A 99 1.70 0.95 -2.71
C ILE A 99 2.08 2.35 -2.23
N SER A 100 3.28 2.79 -2.51
CA SER A 100 3.73 4.14 -2.18
C SER A 100 4.12 4.92 -3.43
N LEU A 101 3.63 6.16 -3.54
CA LEU A 101 4.01 7.13 -4.56
C LEU A 101 4.75 8.27 -3.88
N PHE A 102 5.90 8.66 -4.42
CA PHE A 102 6.69 9.75 -3.88
C PHE A 102 7.58 10.39 -4.96
N PHE A 103 8.02 11.62 -4.68
CA PHE A 103 8.97 12.32 -5.54
C PHE A 103 10.39 11.81 -5.33
N ASN A 104 11.09 11.61 -6.43
CA ASN A 104 12.45 11.11 -6.43
C ASN A 104 13.45 12.25 -6.19
N ALA A 105 14.32 12.10 -5.20
CA ALA A 105 15.40 13.08 -4.93
C ALA A 105 16.41 13.20 -6.07
N MET A 106 16.56 12.18 -6.91
CA MET A 106 17.42 12.16 -8.09
C MET A 106 16.67 12.55 -9.37
N GLY A 107 15.36 12.80 -9.27
CA GLY A 107 14.53 13.21 -10.38
C GLY A 107 14.92 14.59 -10.91
N SER A 108 14.64 14.84 -12.19
CA SER A 108 14.97 16.10 -12.85
C SER A 108 14.34 17.32 -12.16
N TRP A 109 13.19 17.17 -11.51
CA TRP A 109 12.52 18.24 -10.76
C TRP A 109 13.28 18.60 -9.50
N ALA A 110 13.57 17.61 -8.65
CA ALA A 110 14.30 17.80 -7.40
C ALA A 110 15.73 18.32 -7.65
N LEU A 111 16.40 17.79 -8.67
CA LEU A 111 17.74 18.24 -9.05
C LEU A 111 17.74 19.69 -9.52
N ARG A 112 16.73 20.07 -10.32
CA ARG A 112 16.60 21.45 -10.83
C ARG A 112 16.32 22.43 -9.69
N GLU A 113 15.51 22.08 -8.71
CA GLU A 113 15.28 22.94 -7.53
C GLU A 113 16.55 23.15 -6.70
N LYS A 114 17.41 22.12 -6.61
CA LYS A 114 18.72 22.26 -5.94
C LYS A 114 19.65 23.23 -6.66
N VAL A 115 19.61 23.23 -7.99
CA VAL A 115 20.45 24.12 -8.81
C VAL A 115 19.84 25.53 -8.92
N PHE A 116 18.52 25.63 -8.96
CA PHE A 116 17.79 26.89 -9.11
C PHE A 116 16.71 27.02 -8.03
N PRO A 117 17.07 27.35 -6.79
CA PRO A 117 16.14 27.36 -5.64
C PRO A 117 15.02 28.40 -5.76
N THR A 118 15.17 29.39 -6.63
CA THR A 118 14.13 30.39 -6.91
C THR A 118 12.97 29.87 -7.76
N ARG A 119 13.15 28.72 -8.42
CA ARG A 119 12.14 28.10 -9.31
C ARG A 119 11.62 26.81 -8.68
N LYS A 120 10.67 26.94 -7.76
CA LYS A 120 9.99 25.77 -7.21
C LYS A 120 9.20 25.04 -8.28
N ILE A 121 9.42 23.74 -8.40
CA ILE A 121 8.73 22.83 -9.31
C ILE A 121 7.88 21.83 -8.53
N LEU A 122 8.42 21.33 -7.42
CA LEU A 122 7.68 20.48 -6.50
C LEU A 122 6.57 21.26 -5.80
N PRO A 123 5.48 20.64 -5.40
CA PRO A 123 4.45 21.26 -4.57
C PRO A 123 5.05 21.87 -3.30
N ASP A 124 4.43 22.95 -2.79
CA ASP A 124 4.91 23.62 -1.59
C ASP A 124 5.02 22.66 -0.42
N GLY A 125 6.19 22.66 0.22
CA GLY A 125 6.52 21.78 1.32
C GLY A 125 6.91 20.34 0.93
N ALA A 126 6.85 19.99 -0.37
CA ALA A 126 7.28 18.66 -0.81
C ALA A 126 8.79 18.60 -1.06
N ALA A 127 9.41 17.49 -0.70
CA ALA A 127 10.82 17.20 -0.95
C ALA A 127 10.97 15.85 -1.67
N GLY A 128 11.95 15.76 -2.56
CA GLY A 128 12.30 14.48 -3.17
C GLY A 128 12.98 13.56 -2.16
N ILE A 129 12.61 12.29 -2.16
CA ILE A 129 13.13 11.28 -1.26
C ILE A 129 14.03 10.30 -2.03
N PRO A 130 15.21 9.95 -1.50
CA PRO A 130 16.05 8.92 -2.10
C PRO A 130 15.35 7.56 -2.06
N ILE A 131 15.29 6.86 -3.19
CA ILE A 131 14.67 5.52 -3.25
C ILE A 131 15.30 4.52 -2.28
N ILE A 132 16.59 4.65 -1.99
CA ILE A 132 17.32 3.80 -1.06
C ILE A 132 16.76 3.96 0.35
N ALA A 133 16.50 5.20 0.79
CA ALA A 133 15.93 5.47 2.10
C ALA A 133 14.52 4.85 2.24
N VAL A 134 13.70 4.91 1.19
CA VAL A 134 12.37 4.29 1.18
C VAL A 134 12.47 2.77 1.25
N LYS A 135 13.38 2.16 0.48
CA LYS A 135 13.62 0.70 0.50
C LYS A 135 14.04 0.22 1.89
N GLU A 136 15.00 0.91 2.52
CA GLU A 136 15.44 0.58 3.89
C GLU A 136 14.30 0.73 4.90
N ALA A 137 13.52 1.79 4.81
CA ALA A 137 12.40 2.02 5.71
C ALA A 137 11.30 0.96 5.54
N VAL A 138 10.99 0.54 4.30
CA VAL A 138 10.06 -0.55 4.00
C VAL A 138 10.54 -1.87 4.63
N GLN A 139 11.83 -2.18 4.50
CA GLN A 139 12.40 -3.39 5.12
C GLN A 139 12.38 -3.33 6.65
N LYS A 140 12.73 -2.17 7.25
CA LYS A 140 12.66 -1.95 8.70
C LYS A 140 11.23 -2.04 9.24
N ALA A 141 10.24 -1.65 8.44
CA ALA A 141 8.82 -1.82 8.78
C ALA A 141 8.31 -3.27 8.63
N GLY A 142 9.17 -4.23 8.28
CA GLY A 142 8.79 -5.64 8.13
C GLY A 142 8.06 -5.96 6.83
N LEU A 143 8.14 -5.09 5.83
CA LEU A 143 7.51 -5.28 4.53
C LEU A 143 8.52 -5.82 3.51
N SER A 144 8.06 -6.69 2.62
CA SER A 144 8.84 -7.22 1.49
C SER A 144 8.55 -6.43 0.23
N LEU A 145 9.58 -5.91 -0.42
CA LEU A 145 9.44 -5.22 -1.71
C LEU A 145 9.08 -6.23 -2.81
N GLU A 146 8.02 -5.95 -3.57
CA GLU A 146 7.62 -6.75 -4.74
C GLU A 146 8.11 -6.14 -6.05
N GLY A 147 8.13 -4.81 -6.14
CA GLY A 147 8.54 -4.14 -7.36
C GLY A 147 8.40 -2.63 -7.29
N GLY A 148 8.72 -1.98 -8.38
CA GLY A 148 8.57 -0.53 -8.52
C GLY A 148 8.44 -0.13 -9.98
N ASN A 149 7.79 0.99 -10.20
CA ASN A 149 7.69 1.64 -11.49
C ASN A 149 8.21 3.06 -11.37
N PHE A 150 8.95 3.44 -12.38
CA PHE A 150 9.46 4.78 -12.54
C PHE A 150 8.61 5.52 -13.57
N GLY A 151 8.28 6.76 -13.31
CA GLY A 151 7.42 7.53 -14.21
C GLY A 151 7.67 9.01 -14.15
N VAL A 152 7.04 9.72 -15.09
CA VAL A 152 7.11 11.18 -15.22
C VAL A 152 8.54 11.66 -15.45
N TYR A 153 9.01 11.48 -16.69
CA TYR A 153 10.33 11.96 -17.15
C TYR A 153 10.28 13.40 -17.70
N ALA A 154 9.13 14.07 -17.57
CA ALA A 154 8.97 15.44 -18.02
C ALA A 154 9.91 16.41 -17.30
N VAL A 155 10.66 17.20 -18.07
CA VAL A 155 11.71 18.09 -17.53
C VAL A 155 11.14 19.32 -16.82
N SER A 156 9.88 19.70 -17.04
CA SER A 156 9.23 20.83 -16.35
C SER A 156 7.70 20.75 -16.42
N PRO A 157 7.00 20.76 -15.31
CA PRO A 157 5.61 21.20 -15.26
C PRO A 157 5.61 22.74 -15.23
N GLY A 158 5.85 23.40 -16.37
CA GLY A 158 5.70 24.86 -16.44
C GLY A 158 4.24 25.23 -16.22
N LYS A 159 3.96 26.35 -15.52
CA LYS A 159 2.61 26.90 -15.32
C LYS A 159 1.83 27.10 -16.64
N ASN A 160 2.53 27.16 -17.77
CA ASN A 160 1.96 27.27 -19.11
C ASN A 160 2.08 25.98 -19.93
N SER A 161 2.54 24.87 -19.33
CA SER A 161 2.79 23.60 -20.02
C SER A 161 1.62 22.64 -19.99
N ALA A 162 0.40 23.12 -19.76
CA ALA A 162 -0.81 22.29 -19.79
C ALA A 162 -0.97 21.46 -21.09
N ASN A 163 -0.18 21.75 -22.13
CA ASN A 163 -0.25 21.10 -23.43
C ASN A 163 1.04 20.44 -23.92
N VAL A 164 2.14 20.46 -23.16
CA VAL A 164 3.32 19.68 -23.54
C VAL A 164 3.13 18.23 -23.11
N ARG A 165 2.29 17.51 -23.85
CA ARG A 165 2.30 16.05 -23.82
C ARG A 165 3.64 15.61 -24.43
N LEU A 166 4.59 15.27 -23.58
CA LEU A 166 5.78 14.59 -24.04
C LEU A 166 5.34 13.30 -24.77
N PRO A 167 5.95 12.99 -25.92
CA PRO A 167 5.61 11.77 -26.63
C PRO A 167 5.74 10.56 -25.69
N GLY A 168 4.76 9.66 -25.65
CA GLY A 168 4.77 8.49 -24.77
C GLY A 168 5.96 7.54 -24.97
N TRP A 169 6.73 7.72 -26.06
CA TRP A 169 8.00 7.02 -26.24
C TRP A 169 9.10 7.52 -25.30
N LEU A 170 9.05 8.80 -24.85
CA LEU A 170 10.05 9.35 -23.94
C LEU A 170 9.94 8.73 -22.55
N ASP A 171 8.72 8.45 -22.08
CA ASP A 171 8.50 7.72 -20.82
C ASP A 171 9.03 6.28 -20.94
N LYS A 172 8.78 5.61 -22.08
CA LYS A 172 9.30 4.26 -22.33
C LYS A 172 10.82 4.23 -22.48
N ALA A 173 11.40 5.23 -23.12
CA ALA A 173 12.85 5.36 -23.27
C ALA A 173 13.49 5.68 -21.92
N GLY A 174 12.89 6.58 -21.13
CA GLY A 174 13.37 6.94 -19.81
C GLY A 174 13.38 5.74 -18.85
N ASP A 175 12.33 4.95 -18.85
CA ASP A 175 12.23 3.74 -18.04
C ASP A 175 13.31 2.70 -18.38
N ARG A 176 13.72 2.64 -19.64
CA ARG A 176 14.75 1.71 -20.13
C ARG A 176 16.19 2.20 -19.96
N TRP A 177 16.44 3.50 -20.16
CA TRP A 177 17.79 4.06 -20.25
C TRP A 177 18.21 4.85 -19.01
N TRP A 178 17.26 5.55 -18.33
CA TRP A 178 17.55 6.41 -17.19
C TRP A 178 16.47 6.32 -16.11
N PRO A 179 16.19 5.13 -15.55
CA PRO A 179 15.15 4.99 -14.52
C PRO A 179 15.38 5.87 -13.29
N THR A 180 16.64 6.17 -12.99
CA THR A 180 17.02 7.02 -11.85
C THR A 180 16.62 8.48 -11.98
N LEU A 181 16.39 8.98 -13.20
CA LEU A 181 15.98 10.36 -13.46
C LEU A 181 14.46 10.57 -13.49
N SER A 182 13.68 9.54 -13.20
CA SER A 182 12.24 9.69 -13.06
C SER A 182 11.88 10.64 -11.92
N ASN A 183 10.85 11.46 -12.11
CA ASN A 183 10.43 12.41 -11.09
C ASN A 183 9.52 11.79 -10.03
N VAL A 184 8.75 10.76 -10.40
CA VAL A 184 7.83 10.04 -9.51
C VAL A 184 8.20 8.56 -9.51
N ILE A 185 8.25 8.00 -8.32
CA ILE A 185 8.48 6.57 -8.11
C ILE A 185 7.24 5.98 -7.46
N LEU A 186 6.82 4.84 -7.99
CA LEU A 186 5.83 3.97 -7.38
C LEU A 186 6.55 2.72 -6.90
N LEU A 187 6.47 2.44 -5.60
CA LEU A 187 6.95 1.18 -5.02
C LEU A 187 5.77 0.34 -4.53
N SER A 188 5.84 -0.96 -4.76
CA SER A 188 4.92 -1.93 -4.18
C SER A 188 5.65 -2.84 -3.20
N ALA A 189 5.05 -3.02 -2.04
CA ALA A 189 5.56 -3.89 -0.99
C ALA A 189 4.41 -4.72 -0.42
N ARG A 190 4.73 -5.86 0.18
CA ARG A 190 3.75 -6.76 0.77
C ARG A 190 4.13 -7.06 2.21
N LYS A 191 3.13 -7.12 3.10
CA LYS A 191 3.31 -7.65 4.44
C LYS A 191 3.48 -9.16 4.35
N VAL A 192 4.62 -9.67 4.79
CA VAL A 192 4.86 -11.11 4.83
C VAL A 192 3.99 -11.70 5.93
N GLY A 193 2.96 -12.46 5.54
CA GLY A 193 2.18 -13.23 6.49
C GLY A 193 3.04 -14.30 7.15
N VAL A 194 2.82 -14.54 8.44
CA VAL A 194 3.43 -15.67 9.14
C VAL A 194 2.94 -16.93 8.43
N LYS A 195 3.85 -17.64 7.74
CA LYS A 195 3.52 -18.96 7.22
C LYS A 195 3.23 -19.85 8.41
N PRO A 196 2.05 -20.47 8.51
CA PRO A 196 1.79 -21.42 9.57
C PRO A 196 2.83 -22.54 9.47
N THR A 197 3.76 -22.58 10.43
CA THR A 197 4.68 -23.70 10.54
C THR A 197 3.85 -24.85 11.08
N LEU A 198 3.62 -25.87 10.26
CA LEU A 198 3.03 -27.12 10.71
C LEU A 198 3.98 -27.75 11.74
N VAL A 199 3.70 -27.49 13.01
CA VAL A 199 4.39 -28.15 14.12
C VAL A 199 3.75 -29.52 14.31
N GLY A 200 4.30 -30.50 13.62
CA GLY A 200 3.88 -31.89 13.72
C GLY A 200 4.59 -32.76 12.69
N LYS A 201 5.01 -33.96 13.07
CA LYS A 201 5.49 -34.95 12.10
C LYS A 201 4.30 -35.44 11.29
N VAL A 202 4.15 -34.96 10.06
CA VAL A 202 3.23 -35.58 9.11
C VAL A 202 3.89 -36.87 8.63
N ASN A 203 3.52 -37.99 9.20
CA ASN A 203 3.91 -39.30 8.67
C ASN A 203 3.08 -39.54 7.41
N PHE A 204 3.64 -39.23 6.27
CA PHE A 204 3.12 -39.74 5.00
C PHE A 204 3.44 -41.24 4.94
N ALA A 205 2.57 -42.08 5.51
CA ALA A 205 2.57 -43.48 5.19
C ALA A 205 2.28 -43.56 3.68
N ALA A 206 3.23 -44.11 2.92
CA ALA A 206 3.10 -44.30 1.50
C ALA A 206 1.79 -45.06 1.22
N ALA A 207 0.77 -44.38 0.73
CA ALA A 207 -0.44 -45.00 0.27
C ALA A 207 -0.11 -45.77 -1.03
N LYS A 208 0.10 -47.03 -0.89
CA LYS A 208 0.04 -47.94 -2.03
C LYS A 208 -1.36 -47.88 -2.63
N SER A 209 -1.41 -47.41 -3.88
CA SER A 209 -2.46 -47.67 -4.87
C SER A 209 -3.93 -47.70 -4.36
N GLY A 210 -4.68 -46.65 -4.66
CA GLY A 210 -6.11 -46.80 -5.01
C GLY A 210 -7.11 -46.83 -3.87
N LYS A 211 -7.14 -45.84 -2.95
CA LYS A 211 -8.36 -45.54 -2.20
C LYS A 211 -8.38 -44.06 -1.82
N THR A 212 -9.45 -43.41 -2.19
CA THR A 212 -9.80 -42.04 -1.78
C THR A 212 -9.85 -41.96 -0.24
N VAL A 213 -8.99 -41.12 0.36
CA VAL A 213 -9.01 -40.91 1.80
C VAL A 213 -9.94 -39.74 2.09
N SER A 214 -11.13 -40.01 2.59
CA SER A 214 -11.99 -39.01 3.21
C SER A 214 -11.41 -38.66 4.59
N ALA A 215 -11.03 -37.39 4.77
CA ALA A 215 -10.64 -36.91 6.09
C ALA A 215 -11.89 -36.72 6.95
N THR A 216 -12.11 -37.62 7.90
CA THR A 216 -13.14 -37.48 8.93
C THR A 216 -12.56 -36.69 10.08
N LEU A 217 -13.02 -35.44 10.26
CA LEU A 217 -12.78 -34.67 11.47
C LEU A 217 -13.56 -35.32 12.63
N LYS A 218 -12.86 -35.94 13.55
CA LYS A 218 -13.45 -36.38 14.83
C LYS A 218 -13.57 -35.15 15.74
N ASN A 219 -14.76 -34.61 15.84
CA ASN A 219 -15.14 -33.73 16.94
C ASN A 219 -15.28 -34.59 18.20
N SER A 220 -14.40 -34.40 19.16
CA SER A 220 -14.55 -34.94 20.50
C SER A 220 -15.27 -33.91 21.37
N GLU A 221 -16.56 -33.93 21.32
CA GLU A 221 -17.39 -33.32 22.38
C GLU A 221 -18.25 -34.41 23.04
N SER A 222 -17.76 -34.89 24.17
CA SER A 222 -18.58 -35.59 25.15
C SER A 222 -18.95 -34.60 26.25
N LEU A 223 -20.00 -33.85 26.06
CA LEU A 223 -20.70 -33.18 27.15
C LEU A 223 -21.80 -34.14 27.65
N LYS A 224 -21.53 -34.76 28.76
CA LYS A 224 -22.55 -35.47 29.58
C LYS A 224 -23.46 -34.40 30.18
N THR A 225 -24.65 -34.29 29.69
CA THR A 225 -25.77 -33.68 30.44
C THR A 225 -26.43 -34.77 31.26
N SER A 226 -26.24 -34.70 32.55
CA SER A 226 -27.10 -35.43 33.52
C SER A 226 -28.42 -34.67 33.63
N ASN A 227 -29.47 -35.24 33.11
CA ASN A 227 -30.83 -34.90 33.48
C ASN A 227 -31.10 -35.48 34.85
N ASP A 228 -31.35 -34.62 35.83
CA ASP A 228 -32.15 -34.97 36.99
C ASP A 228 -33.44 -34.18 36.95
N ALA A 229 -34.48 -34.90 36.71
CA ALA A 229 -35.84 -34.46 36.90
C ALA A 229 -36.16 -34.46 38.41
N ALA A 230 -36.69 -33.36 38.89
CA ALA A 230 -37.45 -33.34 40.11
C ALA A 230 -38.70 -32.54 39.90
N ASP A 231 -39.71 -33.27 39.77
CA ASP A 231 -41.10 -33.10 40.10
C ASP A 231 -41.32 -32.31 41.41
N CYS A 232 -42.21 -31.34 41.44
CA CYS A 232 -43.19 -31.17 42.55
C CYS A 232 -44.09 -29.91 42.30
N SER A 233 -45.36 -30.19 42.18
CA SER A 233 -46.52 -29.44 42.67
C SER A 233 -46.70 -28.00 42.24
#